data_993842faac3fa49e24471ca364b8ad09
#
_entry.id   993842faac3fa49e24471ca364b8ad09
#
_cell.length_a   1.000
_cell.length_b   1.000
_cell.length_c   1.000
_cell.angle_alpha   90.00
_cell.angle_beta   90.00
_cell.angle_gamma   90.00
#
_symmetry.space_group_name_H-M   'P 1'
#
loop_
_entity.id
_entity.type
_entity.pdbx_description
1 polymer ?
#
loop_
_entity_poly.entity_id
_entity_poly.type
_entity_poly.pdbx_seq_one_letter_code
_entity_poly.pdbx_strand_id
1 'polypeptide(L)'
;MERKTDDLRIKDIQELITPIELLNEFPITPKAADTVWETRQAIHRILHGADDRLLVIIGPCSIHDVKAAVEFAERLCEAKRCLAADLLVVMRVYFEKPRTTVGWKGLINDPELDGSYRINDGLRIARRLLRDLNELGMPVGCEFLDMITPQYISDLVAWGAIGARTTESQVHRELASGLSCPVGFKNGTDGNIKIAVDAIRAAQAPHHFMAVTKAGRSAIASTTGNEDCHVILRGGRQPNYEAENVAAAARTLAQAGIPARLMIDFSHGNSGKDPQRQIIVAQDVAAQVAVGDETILGVMMESHLKAGRQDLLPGKPLIYGVSITDACAGWEESRAVLDALAEAVRQRRLKAALDNEDE
;
A
#
# COMPACT_ATOMS: atom_id res chain seq x y z
N MET A 1 -14.28 -14.33 48.85
CA MET A 1 -13.74 -14.76 47.54
C MET A 1 -13.65 -13.53 46.65
N GLU A 2 -12.46 -13.11 46.27
CA GLU A 2 -12.29 -12.05 45.27
C GLU A 2 -12.82 -12.55 43.92
N ARG A 3 -13.69 -11.75 43.32
CA ARG A 3 -14.18 -12.06 41.94
C ARG A 3 -13.15 -11.57 40.95
N LYS A 4 -12.57 -12.49 40.17
CA LYS A 4 -11.72 -12.12 39.03
C LYS A 4 -12.56 -11.34 38.00
N THR A 5 -12.11 -10.13 37.61
CA THR A 5 -12.84 -9.26 36.68
C THR A 5 -12.04 -8.94 35.43
N ASP A 6 -10.77 -9.40 35.34
CA ASP A 6 -9.84 -9.18 34.21
C ASP A 6 -9.43 -10.51 33.61
N ASP A 7 -9.00 -10.48 32.33
CA ASP A 7 -8.53 -11.64 31.54
C ASP A 7 -9.48 -12.84 31.46
N LEU A 8 -10.78 -12.64 31.67
CA LEU A 8 -11.76 -13.75 31.74
C LEU A 8 -11.92 -14.49 30.37
N ARG A 9 -11.53 -13.85 29.27
CA ARG A 9 -11.63 -14.39 27.91
C ARG A 9 -10.25 -14.53 27.23
N ILE A 10 -9.17 -14.20 27.92
CA ILE A 10 -7.80 -14.44 27.47
C ILE A 10 -7.41 -15.86 27.86
N LYS A 11 -7.15 -16.69 26.85
CA LYS A 11 -6.74 -18.09 27.07
C LYS A 11 -5.26 -18.20 27.37
N ASP A 12 -4.45 -17.43 26.66
CA ASP A 12 -2.98 -17.46 26.73
C ASP A 12 -2.41 -16.13 26.27
N ILE A 13 -1.26 -15.75 26.80
CA ILE A 13 -0.48 -14.58 26.38
C ILE A 13 0.95 -15.06 26.16
N GLN A 14 1.46 -14.87 24.95
CA GLN A 14 2.83 -15.17 24.58
C GLN A 14 3.57 -13.88 24.22
N GLU A 15 4.85 -13.81 24.60
CA GLU A 15 5.68 -12.65 24.27
C GLU A 15 6.06 -12.64 22.79
N LEU A 16 5.97 -11.45 22.19
CA LEU A 16 6.57 -11.21 20.89
C LEU A 16 8.08 -10.97 21.06
N ILE A 17 8.86 -11.40 20.07
CA ILE A 17 10.22 -10.91 19.89
C ILE A 17 10.17 -9.37 19.91
N THR A 18 11.10 -8.73 20.59
CA THR A 18 11.11 -7.26 20.59
C THR A 18 11.51 -6.70 19.23
N PRO A 19 11.02 -5.51 18.85
CA PRO A 19 11.44 -4.87 17.59
C PRO A 19 12.97 -4.78 17.45
N ILE A 20 13.68 -4.38 18.52
CA ILE A 20 15.14 -4.24 18.46
C ILE A 20 15.86 -5.57 18.21
N GLU A 21 15.38 -6.67 18.80
CA GLU A 21 15.93 -8.01 18.54
C GLU A 21 15.75 -8.40 17.07
N LEU A 22 14.55 -8.17 16.51
CA LEU A 22 14.29 -8.46 15.11
C LEU A 22 15.10 -7.57 14.15
N LEU A 23 15.26 -6.27 14.49
CA LEU A 23 16.10 -5.35 13.73
C LEU A 23 17.57 -5.79 13.73
N ASN A 24 18.06 -6.31 14.85
CA ASN A 24 19.42 -6.84 14.96
C ASN A 24 19.60 -8.18 14.23
N GLU A 25 18.57 -9.05 14.23
CA GLU A 25 18.57 -10.32 13.49
C GLU A 25 18.57 -10.07 11.96
N PHE A 26 17.82 -9.09 11.49
CA PHE A 26 17.74 -8.68 10.08
C PHE A 26 17.96 -7.17 9.93
N PRO A 27 19.22 -6.69 10.07
CA PRO A 27 19.51 -5.27 9.94
C PRO A 27 19.26 -4.78 8.51
N ILE A 28 18.86 -3.52 8.38
CA ILE A 28 18.80 -2.87 7.08
C ILE A 28 20.21 -2.71 6.51
N THR A 29 20.39 -3.03 5.23
CA THR A 29 21.67 -2.83 4.54
C THR A 29 21.75 -1.41 3.97
N PRO A 30 22.93 -0.86 3.69
CA PRO A 30 23.08 0.45 3.06
C PRO A 30 22.26 0.58 1.77
N LYS A 31 22.34 -0.43 0.89
CA LYS A 31 21.60 -0.43 -0.38
C LYS A 31 20.08 -0.47 -0.17
N ALA A 32 19.59 -1.27 0.78
CA ALA A 32 18.16 -1.28 1.12
C ALA A 32 17.70 0.07 1.71
N ALA A 33 18.53 0.70 2.54
CA ALA A 33 18.25 2.02 3.09
C ALA A 33 18.18 3.10 1.99
N ASP A 34 19.12 3.09 1.04
CA ASP A 34 19.12 4.00 -0.12
C ASP A 34 17.85 3.79 -0.96
N THR A 35 17.47 2.52 -1.27
CA THR A 35 16.26 2.20 -2.02
C THR A 35 15.00 2.79 -1.35
N VAL A 36 14.87 2.64 -0.04
CA VAL A 36 13.74 3.18 0.72
C VAL A 36 13.77 4.71 0.73
N TRP A 37 14.92 5.29 1.06
CA TRP A 37 15.09 6.74 1.18
C TRP A 37 14.81 7.47 -0.14
N GLU A 38 15.48 7.06 -1.22
CA GLU A 38 15.32 7.68 -2.53
C GLU A 38 13.88 7.60 -3.02
N THR A 39 13.21 6.46 -2.78
CA THR A 39 11.80 6.27 -3.16
C THR A 39 10.88 7.18 -2.34
N ARG A 40 11.07 7.32 -1.03
CA ARG A 40 10.30 8.26 -0.21
C ARG A 40 10.44 9.68 -0.70
N GLN A 41 11.67 10.11 -1.00
CA GLN A 41 11.94 11.45 -1.56
C GLN A 41 11.30 11.64 -2.94
N ALA A 42 11.30 10.61 -3.78
CA ALA A 42 10.64 10.68 -5.09
C ALA A 42 9.12 10.78 -4.94
N ILE A 43 8.51 10.01 -4.05
CA ILE A 43 7.06 10.10 -3.78
C ILE A 43 6.71 11.48 -3.22
N HIS A 44 7.51 12.02 -2.28
CA HIS A 44 7.33 13.38 -1.79
C HIS A 44 7.30 14.40 -2.94
N ARG A 45 8.28 14.35 -3.85
CA ARG A 45 8.30 15.25 -5.02
C ARG A 45 7.08 15.08 -5.93
N ILE A 46 6.59 13.85 -6.14
CA ILE A 46 5.36 13.60 -6.91
C ILE A 46 4.15 14.23 -6.22
N LEU A 47 4.01 14.04 -4.91
CA LEU A 47 2.91 14.60 -4.12
C LEU A 47 2.86 16.13 -4.19
N HIS A 48 4.04 16.77 -4.19
CA HIS A 48 4.20 18.23 -4.19
C HIS A 48 4.42 18.83 -5.59
N GLY A 49 4.32 18.02 -6.67
CA GLY A 49 4.38 18.50 -8.05
C GLY A 49 5.78 18.83 -8.60
N ALA A 50 6.83 18.42 -7.90
CA ALA A 50 8.21 18.60 -8.33
C ALA A 50 8.77 17.41 -9.13
N ASP A 51 8.01 16.34 -9.30
CA ASP A 51 8.30 15.17 -10.13
C ASP A 51 7.01 14.79 -10.85
N ASP A 52 7.05 14.73 -12.16
CA ASP A 52 5.88 14.50 -13.02
C ASP A 52 5.65 13.02 -13.36
N ARG A 53 6.47 12.11 -12.84
CA ARG A 53 6.26 10.67 -13.01
C ARG A 53 4.97 10.22 -12.33
N LEU A 54 4.36 9.17 -12.87
CA LEU A 54 3.20 8.54 -12.25
C LEU A 54 3.67 7.51 -11.21
N LEU A 55 3.19 7.60 -9.96
CA LEU A 55 3.44 6.60 -8.92
C LEU A 55 2.60 5.35 -9.18
N VAL A 56 3.22 4.17 -9.23
CA VAL A 56 2.53 2.90 -9.46
C VAL A 56 2.80 1.94 -8.31
N ILE A 57 1.75 1.61 -7.54
CA ILE A 57 1.80 0.60 -6.47
C ILE A 57 1.22 -0.70 -7.03
N ILE A 58 2.05 -1.69 -7.33
CA ILE A 58 1.63 -2.91 -8.02
C ILE A 58 2.19 -4.17 -7.38
N GLY A 59 1.36 -5.20 -7.21
CA GLY A 59 1.77 -6.49 -6.67
C GLY A 59 0.63 -7.31 -6.10
N PRO A 60 0.92 -8.45 -5.47
CA PRO A 60 -0.09 -9.38 -4.97
C PRO A 60 -1.09 -8.73 -4.00
N CYS A 61 -2.33 -9.22 -4.01
CA CYS A 61 -3.34 -8.80 -3.02
C CYS A 61 -2.82 -9.02 -1.59
N SER A 62 -2.15 -10.15 -1.36
CA SER A 62 -1.44 -10.48 -0.12
C SER A 62 -0.26 -11.39 -0.42
N ILE A 63 0.77 -11.32 0.42
CA ILE A 63 1.92 -12.22 0.36
C ILE A 63 1.60 -13.47 1.20
N HIS A 64 1.60 -14.63 0.59
CA HIS A 64 1.49 -15.93 1.26
C HIS A 64 2.64 -16.87 0.86
N ASP A 65 3.26 -16.64 -0.29
CA ASP A 65 4.40 -17.38 -0.82
C ASP A 65 5.57 -16.42 -1.08
N VAL A 66 6.61 -16.55 -0.26
CA VAL A 66 7.81 -15.71 -0.34
C VAL A 66 8.55 -15.91 -1.67
N LYS A 67 8.61 -17.15 -2.18
CA LYS A 67 9.30 -17.45 -3.44
C LYS A 67 8.61 -16.79 -4.62
N ALA A 68 7.28 -16.90 -4.67
CA ALA A 68 6.49 -16.24 -5.70
C ALA A 68 6.57 -14.71 -5.61
N ALA A 69 6.68 -14.15 -4.40
CA ALA A 69 6.86 -12.72 -4.20
C ALA A 69 8.22 -12.23 -4.72
N VAL A 70 9.30 -12.98 -4.47
CA VAL A 70 10.65 -12.65 -4.99
C VAL A 70 10.68 -12.75 -6.51
N GLU A 71 10.15 -13.82 -7.12
CA GLU A 71 10.06 -13.94 -8.58
C GLU A 71 9.26 -12.79 -9.21
N PHE A 72 8.14 -12.40 -8.58
CA PHE A 72 7.36 -11.25 -9.04
C PHE A 72 8.20 -9.96 -8.97
N ALA A 73 8.96 -9.75 -7.89
CA ALA A 73 9.83 -8.59 -7.72
C ALA A 73 10.95 -8.54 -8.76
N GLU A 74 11.56 -9.66 -9.11
CA GLU A 74 12.60 -9.76 -10.14
C GLU A 74 12.07 -9.28 -11.50
N ARG A 75 10.89 -9.77 -11.91
CA ARG A 75 10.21 -9.32 -13.14
C ARG A 75 9.84 -7.85 -13.08
N LEU A 76 9.36 -7.38 -11.93
CA LEU A 76 8.97 -5.98 -11.72
C LEU A 76 10.18 -5.05 -11.71
N CYS A 77 11.35 -5.47 -11.22
CA CYS A 77 12.60 -4.72 -11.29
C CYS A 77 13.02 -4.43 -12.72
N GLU A 78 12.84 -5.38 -13.64
CA GLU A 78 13.12 -5.17 -15.06
C GLU A 78 12.18 -4.12 -15.66
N ALA A 79 10.86 -4.26 -15.41
CA ALA A 79 9.87 -3.27 -15.86
C ALA A 79 10.18 -1.88 -15.26
N LYS A 80 10.47 -1.79 -13.97
CA LYS A 80 10.86 -0.55 -13.28
C LYS A 80 12.03 0.15 -13.95
N ARG A 81 13.09 -0.60 -14.32
CA ARG A 81 14.26 -0.02 -15.01
C ARG A 81 13.91 0.54 -16.40
N CYS A 82 13.12 -0.20 -17.17
CA CYS A 82 12.72 0.21 -18.52
C CYS A 82 11.84 1.45 -18.51
N LEU A 83 11.01 1.64 -17.47
CA LEU A 83 9.98 2.68 -17.40
C LEU A 83 10.31 3.79 -16.39
N ALA A 84 11.54 3.84 -15.87
CA ALA A 84 11.96 4.74 -14.80
C ALA A 84 11.84 6.24 -15.13
N ALA A 85 11.87 6.60 -16.42
CA ALA A 85 11.68 7.97 -16.89
C ALA A 85 10.22 8.46 -16.70
N ASP A 86 9.27 7.54 -16.73
CA ASP A 86 7.83 7.86 -16.77
C ASP A 86 7.09 7.41 -15.52
N LEU A 87 7.53 6.30 -14.89
CA LEU A 87 6.87 5.70 -13.75
C LEU A 87 7.80 5.58 -12.54
N LEU A 88 7.28 5.85 -11.36
CA LEU A 88 7.87 5.45 -10.09
C LEU A 88 7.16 4.19 -9.59
N VAL A 89 7.80 3.02 -9.79
CA VAL A 89 7.19 1.73 -9.47
C VAL A 89 7.59 1.28 -8.07
N VAL A 90 6.59 0.94 -7.24
CA VAL A 90 6.71 0.40 -5.88
C VAL A 90 5.94 -0.91 -5.81
N MET A 91 6.58 -1.97 -5.30
CA MET A 91 5.91 -3.26 -5.15
C MET A 91 4.95 -3.26 -3.97
N ARG A 92 3.71 -3.67 -4.20
CA ARG A 92 2.73 -3.92 -3.17
C ARG A 92 3.08 -5.21 -2.41
N VAL A 93 3.39 -5.10 -1.10
CA VAL A 93 3.81 -6.22 -0.24
C VAL A 93 2.96 -6.19 1.04
N TYR A 94 1.76 -6.73 0.98
CA TYR A 94 0.80 -6.72 2.07
C TYR A 94 0.83 -8.03 2.84
N PHE A 95 1.20 -7.96 4.11
CA PHE A 95 1.32 -9.12 5.02
C PHE A 95 0.10 -9.32 5.90
N GLU A 96 -0.72 -8.30 6.08
CA GLU A 96 -1.87 -8.28 6.95
C GLU A 96 -3.13 -8.03 6.13
N LYS A 97 -4.20 -8.76 6.44
CA LYS A 97 -5.46 -8.65 5.69
C LYS A 97 -6.62 -8.33 6.64
N PRO A 98 -7.31 -7.20 6.45
CA PRO A 98 -8.51 -6.90 7.20
C PRO A 98 -9.62 -7.89 6.82
N ARG A 99 -10.21 -8.55 7.83
CA ARG A 99 -11.31 -9.51 7.62
C ARG A 99 -12.60 -8.97 8.22
N THR A 100 -13.67 -9.01 7.44
CA THR A 100 -15.01 -8.62 7.92
C THR A 100 -15.57 -9.67 8.88
N THR A 101 -15.22 -10.95 8.63
CA THR A 101 -15.54 -12.08 9.50
C THR A 101 -14.25 -12.82 9.88
N VAL A 102 -14.28 -14.13 10.00
CA VAL A 102 -13.08 -14.96 10.22
C VAL A 102 -12.38 -15.28 8.89
N GLY A 103 -11.10 -15.64 8.95
CA GLY A 103 -10.29 -16.03 7.80
C GLY A 103 -8.82 -15.80 8.05
N TRP A 104 -7.97 -16.24 7.15
CA TRP A 104 -6.52 -16.03 7.22
C TRP A 104 -6.20 -14.52 7.27
N LYS A 105 -5.50 -14.12 8.33
CA LYS A 105 -5.22 -12.71 8.63
C LYS A 105 -3.96 -12.17 7.96
N GLY A 106 -3.23 -13.01 7.25
CA GLY A 106 -2.00 -12.64 6.56
C GLY A 106 -0.77 -13.40 7.08
N LEU A 107 0.35 -13.23 6.36
CA LEU A 107 1.58 -13.97 6.58
C LEU A 107 2.19 -13.73 7.96
N ILE A 108 2.09 -12.52 8.51
CA ILE A 108 2.61 -12.23 9.86
C ILE A 108 1.84 -13.03 10.90
N ASN A 109 0.51 -13.12 10.79
CA ASN A 109 -0.31 -13.78 11.79
C ASN A 109 -0.27 -15.31 11.70
N ASP A 110 -0.20 -15.86 10.47
CA ASP A 110 -0.27 -17.30 10.23
C ASP A 110 0.56 -17.67 8.98
N PRO A 111 1.90 -17.71 9.14
CA PRO A 111 2.83 -17.90 8.02
C PRO A 111 2.75 -19.28 7.37
N GLU A 112 2.38 -20.31 8.14
CA GLU A 112 2.27 -21.70 7.67
C GLU A 112 0.90 -22.02 7.06
N LEU A 113 -0.08 -21.12 7.11
CA LEU A 113 -1.44 -21.31 6.60
C LEU A 113 -2.22 -22.45 7.28
N ASP A 114 -1.84 -22.83 8.49
CA ASP A 114 -2.34 -24.01 9.22
C ASP A 114 -3.09 -23.65 10.53
N GLY A 115 -3.22 -22.35 10.83
CA GLY A 115 -3.84 -21.85 12.05
C GLY A 115 -2.97 -21.99 13.29
N SER A 116 -1.68 -22.23 13.14
CA SER A 116 -0.71 -22.30 14.24
C SER A 116 -0.40 -20.94 14.87
N TYR A 117 -0.64 -19.85 14.13
CA TYR A 117 -0.40 -18.46 14.54
C TYR A 117 1.01 -18.20 15.09
N ARG A 118 2.03 -18.72 14.38
CA ARG A 118 3.43 -18.53 14.73
C ARG A 118 3.90 -17.11 14.38
N ILE A 119 3.35 -16.11 15.06
CA ILE A 119 3.51 -14.68 14.73
C ILE A 119 4.97 -14.25 14.77
N ASN A 120 5.77 -14.75 15.72
CA ASN A 120 7.20 -14.44 15.78
C ASN A 120 7.96 -14.88 14.51
N ASP A 121 7.59 -16.02 13.94
CA ASP A 121 8.16 -16.50 12.67
C ASP A 121 7.63 -15.67 11.50
N GLY A 122 6.34 -15.31 11.51
CA GLY A 122 5.74 -14.43 10.53
C GLY A 122 6.42 -13.07 10.45
N LEU A 123 6.76 -12.46 11.60
CA LEU A 123 7.50 -11.20 11.66
C LEU A 123 8.92 -11.34 11.08
N ARG A 124 9.62 -12.46 11.37
CA ARG A 124 10.95 -12.74 10.80
C ARG A 124 10.88 -12.88 9.29
N ILE A 125 9.92 -13.64 8.79
CA ILE A 125 9.72 -13.86 7.35
C ILE A 125 9.40 -12.52 6.65
N ALA A 126 8.49 -11.73 7.21
CA ALA A 126 8.08 -10.44 6.66
C ALA A 126 9.26 -9.46 6.58
N ARG A 127 9.99 -9.26 7.70
CA ARG A 127 11.13 -8.34 7.72
C ARG A 127 12.24 -8.76 6.78
N ARG A 128 12.58 -10.06 6.77
CA ARG A 128 13.59 -10.61 5.85
C ARG A 128 13.20 -10.36 4.40
N LEU A 129 11.95 -10.64 4.02
CA LEU A 129 11.48 -10.41 2.65
C LEU A 129 11.57 -8.93 2.27
N LEU A 130 11.11 -8.01 3.13
CA LEU A 130 11.20 -6.58 2.87
C LEU A 130 12.65 -6.11 2.67
N ARG A 131 13.58 -6.57 3.51
CA ARG A 131 15.00 -6.28 3.37
C ARG A 131 15.54 -6.79 2.03
N ASP A 132 15.26 -8.04 1.69
CA ASP A 132 15.78 -8.69 0.49
C ASP A 132 15.22 -8.04 -0.80
N LEU A 133 13.95 -7.60 -0.79
CA LEU A 133 13.35 -6.85 -1.90
C LEU A 133 14.00 -5.47 -2.08
N ASN A 134 14.21 -4.72 -1.00
CA ASN A 134 14.90 -3.44 -1.07
C ASN A 134 16.37 -3.60 -1.49
N GLU A 135 17.06 -4.67 -1.06
CA GLU A 135 18.40 -5.01 -1.49
C GLU A 135 18.46 -5.31 -3.00
N LEU A 136 17.43 -5.94 -3.55
CA LEU A 136 17.26 -6.13 -5.00
C LEU A 136 17.07 -4.78 -5.75
N GLY A 137 16.73 -3.71 -5.03
CA GLY A 137 16.39 -2.40 -5.58
C GLY A 137 14.90 -2.25 -5.90
N MET A 138 14.04 -3.10 -5.34
CA MET A 138 12.59 -3.01 -5.44
C MET A 138 12.02 -2.36 -4.19
N PRO A 139 11.63 -1.08 -4.23
CA PRO A 139 10.98 -0.43 -3.10
C PRO A 139 9.61 -1.04 -2.86
N VAL A 140 9.18 -1.07 -1.59
CA VAL A 140 7.98 -1.76 -1.18
C VAL A 140 6.97 -0.84 -0.50
N GLY A 141 5.68 -1.14 -0.74
CA GLY A 141 4.54 -0.52 -0.09
C GLY A 141 3.74 -1.53 0.71
N CYS A 142 3.38 -1.18 1.96
CA CYS A 142 2.60 -2.03 2.86
C CYS A 142 1.30 -1.35 3.29
N GLU A 143 0.27 -2.15 3.64
CA GLU A 143 -0.87 -1.65 4.42
C GLU A 143 -0.52 -1.79 5.91
N PHE A 144 -0.73 -0.74 6.68
CA PHE A 144 -0.59 -0.79 8.12
C PHE A 144 -1.96 -1.05 8.75
N LEU A 145 -2.15 -2.26 9.22
CA LEU A 145 -3.39 -2.70 9.86
C LEU A 145 -3.24 -2.81 11.38
N ASP A 146 -2.18 -3.45 11.84
CA ASP A 146 -1.83 -3.57 13.26
C ASP A 146 -1.00 -2.36 13.72
N MET A 147 -1.19 -1.95 14.98
CA MET A 147 -0.52 -0.78 15.56
C MET A 147 0.92 -1.04 16.00
N ILE A 148 1.31 -2.31 16.18
CA ILE A 148 2.63 -2.71 16.65
C ILE A 148 3.54 -3.11 15.50
N THR A 149 3.00 -3.72 14.45
CA THR A 149 3.74 -4.17 13.26
C THR A 149 4.66 -3.09 12.67
N PRO A 150 4.29 -1.80 12.60
CA PRO A 150 5.19 -0.75 12.09
C PRO A 150 6.53 -0.67 12.83
N GLN A 151 6.59 -1.00 14.11
CA GLN A 151 7.85 -0.98 14.88
C GLN A 151 8.87 -2.02 14.38
N TYR A 152 8.41 -3.06 13.70
CA TYR A 152 9.23 -4.15 13.18
C TYR A 152 9.68 -3.94 11.74
N ILE A 153 8.91 -3.17 10.93
CA ILE A 153 9.10 -3.16 9.48
C ILE A 153 9.15 -1.77 8.83
N SER A 154 8.72 -0.70 9.52
CA SER A 154 8.53 0.61 8.86
C SER A 154 9.81 1.22 8.29
N ASP A 155 10.99 0.88 8.80
CA ASP A 155 12.29 1.30 8.26
C ASP A 155 12.56 0.76 6.85
N LEU A 156 11.88 -0.34 6.46
CA LEU A 156 12.00 -1.00 5.16
C LEU A 156 10.84 -0.67 4.20
N VAL A 157 9.89 0.19 4.60
CA VAL A 157 8.70 0.52 3.81
C VAL A 157 8.85 1.91 3.19
N ALA A 158 8.72 1.98 1.86
CA ALA A 158 8.82 3.23 1.10
C ALA A 158 7.49 4.00 1.01
N TRP A 159 6.35 3.29 1.07
CA TRP A 159 5.00 3.83 0.99
C TRP A 159 4.03 3.02 1.86
N GLY A 160 3.13 3.68 2.54
CA GLY A 160 2.13 3.05 3.41
C GLY A 160 0.69 3.30 2.95
N ALA A 161 -0.20 2.35 3.23
CA ALA A 161 -1.64 2.52 3.05
C ALA A 161 -2.40 2.36 4.37
N ILE A 162 -3.46 3.14 4.52
CA ILE A 162 -4.54 2.89 5.49
C ILE A 162 -5.77 2.45 4.70
N GLY A 163 -6.26 1.25 5.00
CA GLY A 163 -7.37 0.62 4.28
C GLY A 163 -8.72 1.27 4.54
N ALA A 164 -9.70 1.00 3.67
CA ALA A 164 -11.04 1.60 3.74
C ALA A 164 -11.79 1.32 5.06
N ARG A 165 -11.47 0.20 5.74
CA ARG A 165 -12.10 -0.17 7.02
C ARG A 165 -11.45 0.51 8.22
N THR A 166 -10.26 1.09 8.05
CA THR A 166 -9.45 1.70 9.11
C THR A 166 -9.23 3.20 8.94
N THR A 167 -9.61 3.77 7.80
CA THR A 167 -9.50 5.23 7.53
C THR A 167 -10.27 6.08 8.55
N GLU A 168 -11.40 5.61 9.10
CA GLU A 168 -12.14 6.30 10.15
C GLU A 168 -11.52 6.14 11.55
N SER A 169 -10.62 5.18 11.74
CA SER A 169 -10.03 4.85 13.03
C SER A 169 -9.07 5.94 13.50
N GLN A 170 -9.31 6.51 14.68
CA GLN A 170 -8.43 7.50 15.29
C GLN A 170 -7.00 6.97 15.45
N VAL A 171 -6.83 5.74 15.95
CA VAL A 171 -5.49 5.17 16.19
C VAL A 171 -4.69 4.99 14.90
N HIS A 172 -5.34 4.71 13.76
CA HIS A 172 -4.65 4.62 12.47
C HIS A 172 -4.26 6.00 11.91
N ARG A 173 -5.05 7.05 12.17
CA ARG A 173 -4.71 8.43 11.83
C ARG A 173 -3.54 8.94 12.66
N GLU A 174 -3.54 8.64 13.97
CA GLU A 174 -2.43 8.92 14.89
C GLU A 174 -1.16 8.17 14.46
N LEU A 175 -1.27 6.88 14.13
CA LEU A 175 -0.15 6.09 13.59
C LEU A 175 0.42 6.76 12.34
N ALA A 176 -0.41 7.11 11.35
CA ALA A 176 0.01 7.71 10.11
C ALA A 176 0.76 9.04 10.30
N SER A 177 0.39 9.83 11.35
CA SER A 177 1.07 11.08 11.70
C SER A 177 2.54 10.90 12.09
N GLY A 178 2.93 9.69 12.50
CA GLY A 178 4.30 9.35 12.92
C GLY A 178 5.06 8.44 11.98
N LEU A 179 4.44 7.96 10.89
CA LEU A 179 5.12 7.14 9.91
C LEU A 179 6.13 7.97 9.10
N SER A 180 7.32 7.40 8.87
CA SER A 180 8.40 8.04 8.10
C SER A 180 8.24 7.87 6.58
N CYS A 181 7.14 7.33 6.11
CA CYS A 181 6.83 7.16 4.69
C CYS A 181 5.56 7.93 4.31
N PRO A 182 5.39 8.30 3.03
CA PRO A 182 4.11 8.77 2.51
C PRO A 182 3.00 7.76 2.74
N VAL A 183 1.77 8.25 3.04
CA VAL A 183 0.62 7.41 3.41
C VAL A 183 -0.59 7.73 2.56
N GLY A 184 -1.13 6.71 1.87
CA GLY A 184 -2.39 6.79 1.16
C GLY A 184 -3.56 6.33 2.02
N PHE A 185 -4.59 7.17 2.15
CA PHE A 185 -5.85 6.85 2.82
C PHE A 185 -6.93 6.48 1.81
N LYS A 186 -7.44 5.25 1.88
CA LYS A 186 -8.55 4.82 1.02
C LYS A 186 -9.86 5.49 1.46
N ASN A 187 -10.69 5.90 0.50
CA ASN A 187 -12.08 6.27 0.79
C ASN A 187 -12.85 5.10 1.41
N GLY A 188 -13.95 5.39 2.09
CA GLY A 188 -14.79 4.39 2.76
C GLY A 188 -15.30 3.30 1.82
N THR A 189 -15.70 2.17 2.39
CA THR A 189 -16.24 1.04 1.62
C THR A 189 -17.54 1.37 0.88
N ASP A 190 -18.25 2.40 1.30
CA ASP A 190 -19.45 2.97 0.67
C ASP A 190 -19.15 3.97 -0.46
N GLY A 191 -17.88 4.39 -0.60
CA GLY A 191 -17.43 5.40 -1.56
C GLY A 191 -17.20 6.79 -0.95
N ASN A 192 -17.45 6.98 0.35
CA ASN A 192 -17.32 8.26 1.01
C ASN A 192 -15.85 8.73 1.06
N ILE A 193 -15.56 9.84 0.35
CA ILE A 193 -14.23 10.45 0.30
C ILE A 193 -13.95 11.35 1.51
N LYS A 194 -14.98 11.93 2.12
CA LYS A 194 -14.82 12.86 3.24
C LYS A 194 -14.03 12.23 4.39
N ILE A 195 -14.25 10.96 4.68
CA ILE A 195 -13.50 10.28 5.75
C ILE A 195 -11.99 10.20 5.49
N ALA A 196 -11.57 10.06 4.21
CA ALA A 196 -10.17 10.09 3.84
C ALA A 196 -9.59 11.51 3.93
N VAL A 197 -10.35 12.53 3.54
CA VAL A 197 -9.98 13.95 3.71
C VAL A 197 -9.78 14.29 5.19
N ASP A 198 -10.73 13.89 6.05
CA ASP A 198 -10.64 14.11 7.50
C ASP A 198 -9.44 13.33 8.10
N ALA A 199 -9.14 12.13 7.57
CA ALA A 199 -7.99 11.33 7.99
C ALA A 199 -6.65 11.98 7.65
N ILE A 200 -6.52 12.55 6.45
CA ILE A 200 -5.32 13.30 6.02
C ILE A 200 -5.10 14.50 6.94
N ARG A 201 -6.13 15.30 7.17
CA ARG A 201 -6.04 16.48 8.07
C ARG A 201 -5.61 16.08 9.48
N ALA A 202 -6.16 14.98 10.00
CA ALA A 202 -5.75 14.45 11.29
C ALA A 202 -4.28 13.98 11.26
N ALA A 203 -3.88 13.21 10.26
CA ALA A 203 -2.51 12.69 10.17
C ALA A 203 -1.45 13.77 9.93
N GLN A 204 -1.82 14.90 9.34
CA GLN A 204 -0.93 16.07 9.18
C GLN A 204 -0.68 16.83 10.49
N ALA A 205 -1.51 16.63 11.51
CA ALA A 205 -1.35 17.26 12.81
C ALA A 205 -0.42 16.45 13.74
N PRO A 206 0.25 17.10 14.72
CA PRO A 206 0.94 16.41 15.81
C PRO A 206 -0.04 15.67 16.72
N HIS A 207 0.38 14.49 17.20
CA HIS A 207 -0.41 13.67 18.12
C HIS A 207 0.42 13.13 19.31
N HIS A 208 -0.27 12.77 20.39
CA HIS A 208 0.29 12.03 21.52
C HIS A 208 -0.59 10.81 21.78
N PHE A 209 -0.02 9.61 21.69
CA PHE A 209 -0.78 8.36 21.83
C PHE A 209 0.05 7.22 22.43
N MET A 210 -0.63 6.17 22.87
CA MET A 210 0.02 4.99 23.41
C MET A 210 0.63 4.15 22.29
N ALA A 211 1.90 3.82 22.44
CA ALA A 211 2.68 3.07 21.47
C ALA A 211 3.62 2.07 22.16
N VAL A 212 4.40 1.35 21.36
CA VAL A 212 5.44 0.44 21.83
C VAL A 212 6.80 0.92 21.31
N THR A 213 7.81 0.94 22.18
CA THR A 213 9.20 1.27 21.81
C THR A 213 9.87 0.14 21.02
N LYS A 214 11.03 0.41 20.42
CA LYS A 214 11.88 -0.63 19.83
C LYS A 214 12.33 -1.70 20.85
N ALA A 215 12.38 -1.37 22.13
CA ALA A 215 12.66 -2.32 23.22
C ALA A 215 11.42 -3.10 23.72
N GLY A 216 10.28 -3.01 23.02
CA GLY A 216 9.07 -3.75 23.36
C GLY A 216 8.29 -3.21 24.57
N ARG A 217 8.59 -1.99 25.04
CA ARG A 217 7.94 -1.39 26.21
C ARG A 217 6.83 -0.44 25.80
N SER A 218 5.72 -0.46 26.53
CA SER A 218 4.66 0.54 26.37
C SER A 218 5.21 1.94 26.60
N ALA A 219 4.80 2.88 25.77
CA ALA A 219 5.31 4.26 25.77
C ALA A 219 4.24 5.25 25.32
N ILE A 220 4.51 6.53 25.50
CA ILE A 220 3.79 7.64 24.86
C ILE A 220 4.62 8.06 23.65
N ALA A 221 4.03 7.95 22.45
CA ALA A 221 4.61 8.52 21.26
C ALA A 221 4.12 9.96 21.06
N SER A 222 5.02 10.86 20.68
CA SER A 222 4.70 12.23 20.27
C SER A 222 5.15 12.39 18.82
N THR A 223 4.25 12.78 17.92
CA THR A 223 4.51 12.93 16.48
C THR A 223 4.52 14.39 16.07
N THR A 224 5.08 14.66 14.89
CA THR A 224 5.11 16.00 14.29
C THR A 224 4.02 16.22 13.25
N GLY A 225 3.32 15.15 12.86
CA GLY A 225 2.45 15.11 11.70
C GLY A 225 3.19 14.60 10.46
N ASN A 226 2.42 14.14 9.46
CA ASN A 226 2.92 13.60 8.19
C ASN A 226 2.28 14.40 7.04
N GLU A 227 3.08 15.24 6.39
CA GLU A 227 2.62 16.08 5.27
C GLU A 227 2.40 15.28 3.97
N ASP A 228 2.99 14.08 3.85
CA ASP A 228 2.94 13.24 2.66
C ASP A 228 1.76 12.27 2.67
N CYS A 229 0.59 12.76 3.10
CA CYS A 229 -0.65 11.99 3.07
C CYS A 229 -1.50 12.35 1.84
N HIS A 230 -2.12 11.34 1.21
CA HIS A 230 -2.98 11.52 0.04
C HIS A 230 -4.18 10.58 0.03
N VAL A 231 -5.18 10.87 -0.81
CA VAL A 231 -6.38 10.04 -0.99
C VAL A 231 -6.11 8.93 -1.99
N ILE A 232 -6.71 7.76 -1.75
CA ILE A 232 -6.83 6.66 -2.70
C ILE A 232 -8.31 6.44 -3.01
N LEU A 233 -8.72 6.65 -4.27
CA LEU A 233 -10.04 6.30 -4.77
C LEU A 233 -10.07 4.80 -5.07
N ARG A 234 -10.84 4.04 -4.27
CA ARG A 234 -10.93 2.58 -4.39
C ARG A 234 -12.33 2.07 -4.81
N GLY A 235 -13.21 3.01 -5.24
CA GLY A 235 -14.61 2.72 -5.45
C GLY A 235 -15.40 2.57 -4.15
N GLY A 236 -16.67 2.31 -4.28
CA GLY A 236 -17.61 2.07 -3.20
C GLY A 236 -18.71 1.12 -3.68
N ARG A 237 -19.98 1.54 -3.54
CA ARG A 237 -21.12 0.87 -4.16
C ARG A 237 -21.08 1.01 -5.69
N GLN A 238 -20.49 2.09 -6.17
CA GLN A 238 -20.19 2.35 -7.57
C GLN A 238 -18.69 2.61 -7.72
N PRO A 239 -18.09 2.43 -8.90
CA PRO A 239 -16.76 2.89 -9.23
C PRO A 239 -16.62 4.41 -9.00
N ASN A 240 -15.39 4.91 -8.85
CA ASN A 240 -15.10 6.33 -8.70
C ASN A 240 -13.77 6.74 -9.37
N TYR A 241 -13.40 6.03 -10.44
CA TYR A 241 -12.18 6.30 -11.22
C TYR A 241 -12.43 7.17 -12.44
N GLU A 242 -13.66 7.32 -12.88
CA GLU A 242 -14.03 8.10 -14.07
C GLU A 242 -13.69 9.59 -13.86
N ALA A 243 -13.37 10.31 -14.92
CA ALA A 243 -12.87 11.68 -14.91
C ALA A 243 -13.78 12.65 -14.10
N GLU A 244 -15.10 12.48 -14.17
CA GLU A 244 -16.05 13.28 -13.40
C GLU A 244 -15.88 13.06 -11.88
N ASN A 245 -15.70 11.81 -11.45
CA ASN A 245 -15.47 11.43 -10.05
C ASN A 245 -14.12 11.92 -9.55
N VAL A 246 -13.08 11.81 -10.38
CA VAL A 246 -11.74 12.33 -10.10
C VAL A 246 -11.78 13.83 -9.90
N ALA A 247 -12.42 14.57 -10.82
CA ALA A 247 -12.59 16.01 -10.70
C ALA A 247 -13.40 16.43 -9.46
N ALA A 248 -14.45 15.67 -9.11
CA ALA A 248 -15.23 15.91 -7.90
C ALA A 248 -14.40 15.70 -6.62
N ALA A 249 -13.60 14.65 -6.60
CA ALA A 249 -12.66 14.35 -5.51
C ALA A 249 -11.61 15.46 -5.37
N ALA A 250 -11.02 15.92 -6.48
CA ALA A 250 -10.05 17.01 -6.51
C ALA A 250 -10.64 18.31 -5.94
N ARG A 251 -11.88 18.66 -6.32
CA ARG A 251 -12.58 19.83 -5.74
C ARG A 251 -12.77 19.69 -4.22
N THR A 252 -13.10 18.49 -3.74
CA THR A 252 -13.27 18.23 -2.30
C THR A 252 -11.97 18.42 -1.54
N LEU A 253 -10.85 17.95 -2.11
CA LEU A 253 -9.50 18.13 -1.54
C LEU A 253 -9.14 19.62 -1.50
N ALA A 254 -9.30 20.35 -2.59
CA ALA A 254 -9.01 21.76 -2.69
C ALA A 254 -9.83 22.59 -1.67
N GLN A 255 -11.12 22.30 -1.51
CA GLN A 255 -11.97 22.94 -0.51
C GLN A 255 -11.51 22.68 0.93
N ALA A 256 -10.86 21.54 1.17
CA ALA A 256 -10.28 21.19 2.46
C ALA A 256 -8.88 21.78 2.68
N GLY A 257 -8.30 22.49 1.70
CA GLY A 257 -6.94 23.02 1.74
C GLY A 257 -5.85 21.95 1.57
N ILE A 258 -6.19 20.82 0.96
CA ILE A 258 -5.29 19.71 0.66
C ILE A 258 -4.95 19.77 -0.83
N PRO A 259 -3.70 19.50 -1.24
CA PRO A 259 -3.35 19.39 -2.65
C PRO A 259 -4.31 18.49 -3.41
N ALA A 260 -4.83 18.97 -4.55
CA ALA A 260 -5.81 18.26 -5.36
C ALA A 260 -5.14 17.12 -6.17
N ARG A 261 -4.42 16.25 -5.48
CA ARG A 261 -3.69 15.11 -6.04
C ARG A 261 -4.11 13.83 -5.34
N LEU A 262 -4.43 12.81 -6.11
CA LEU A 262 -4.98 11.55 -5.60
C LEU A 262 -4.45 10.33 -6.37
N MET A 263 -4.57 9.17 -5.74
CA MET A 263 -4.27 7.87 -6.34
C MET A 263 -5.56 7.15 -6.70
N ILE A 264 -5.55 6.37 -7.78
CA ILE A 264 -6.67 5.51 -8.18
C ILE A 264 -6.29 4.04 -8.01
N ASP A 265 -7.06 3.32 -7.21
CA ASP A 265 -6.94 1.87 -7.03
C ASP A 265 -7.82 1.17 -8.07
N PHE A 266 -7.21 0.45 -9.01
CA PHE A 266 -7.89 -0.27 -10.10
C PHE A 266 -8.68 -1.49 -9.61
N SER A 267 -8.33 -2.01 -8.45
CA SER A 267 -8.98 -3.16 -7.82
C SER A 267 -10.20 -2.76 -6.97
N HIS A 268 -10.65 -3.63 -6.09
CA HIS A 268 -11.70 -3.39 -5.11
C HIS A 268 -13.04 -2.93 -5.72
N GLY A 269 -13.61 -1.81 -5.27
CA GLY A 269 -14.89 -1.29 -5.74
C GLY A 269 -14.86 -0.79 -7.19
N ASN A 270 -13.71 -0.31 -7.65
CA ASN A 270 -13.56 0.19 -9.02
C ASN A 270 -13.67 -0.92 -10.08
N SER A 271 -13.20 -2.12 -9.77
CA SER A 271 -13.32 -3.29 -10.66
C SER A 271 -14.36 -4.32 -10.20
N GLY A 272 -15.03 -4.10 -9.07
CA GLY A 272 -15.86 -5.12 -8.44
C GLY A 272 -15.09 -6.37 -8.05
N LYS A 273 -13.78 -6.27 -7.81
CA LYS A 273 -12.82 -7.34 -7.51
C LYS A 273 -12.59 -8.32 -8.68
N ASP A 274 -12.96 -7.93 -9.89
CA ASP A 274 -12.69 -8.67 -11.12
C ASP A 274 -11.32 -8.25 -11.68
N PRO A 275 -10.34 -9.17 -11.81
CA PRO A 275 -9.02 -8.82 -12.31
C PRO A 275 -9.02 -8.35 -13.76
N GLN A 276 -9.95 -8.80 -14.61
CA GLN A 276 -10.07 -8.32 -15.99
C GLN A 276 -10.60 -6.90 -16.05
N ARG A 277 -11.49 -6.53 -15.14
CA ARG A 277 -11.97 -5.15 -15.03
C ARG A 277 -10.90 -4.18 -14.55
N GLN A 278 -9.88 -4.62 -13.82
CA GLN A 278 -8.73 -3.75 -13.50
C GLN A 278 -8.05 -3.22 -14.76
N ILE A 279 -7.99 -4.03 -15.83
CA ILE A 279 -7.40 -3.61 -17.12
C ILE A 279 -8.24 -2.51 -17.78
N ILE A 280 -9.57 -2.63 -17.71
CA ILE A 280 -10.48 -1.61 -18.26
C ILE A 280 -10.33 -0.29 -17.47
N VAL A 281 -10.30 -0.37 -16.14
CA VAL A 281 -10.04 0.80 -15.28
C VAL A 281 -8.69 1.44 -15.60
N ALA A 282 -7.65 0.62 -15.79
CA ALA A 282 -6.31 1.11 -16.13
C ALA A 282 -6.28 1.83 -17.48
N GLN A 283 -7.00 1.34 -18.50
CA GLN A 283 -7.10 1.97 -19.81
C GLN A 283 -7.80 3.34 -19.72
N ASP A 284 -8.89 3.44 -18.97
CA ASP A 284 -9.60 4.71 -18.76
C ASP A 284 -8.70 5.73 -18.04
N VAL A 285 -8.06 5.33 -16.94
CA VAL A 285 -7.16 6.20 -16.18
C VAL A 285 -5.94 6.62 -17.01
N ALA A 286 -5.38 5.72 -17.83
CA ALA A 286 -4.30 6.06 -18.76
C ALA A 286 -4.75 7.12 -19.78
N ALA A 287 -5.98 7.01 -20.30
CA ALA A 287 -6.54 8.02 -21.18
C ALA A 287 -6.70 9.39 -20.50
N GLN A 288 -7.15 9.42 -19.22
CA GLN A 288 -7.24 10.66 -18.43
C GLN A 288 -5.86 11.31 -18.24
N VAL A 289 -4.83 10.53 -17.90
CA VAL A 289 -3.45 11.01 -17.76
C VAL A 289 -2.94 11.56 -19.10
N ALA A 290 -3.16 10.84 -20.22
CA ALA A 290 -2.67 11.22 -21.55
C ALA A 290 -3.23 12.56 -22.05
N VAL A 291 -4.48 12.90 -21.68
CA VAL A 291 -5.09 14.18 -22.05
C VAL A 291 -4.71 15.35 -21.13
N GLY A 292 -3.79 15.14 -20.18
CA GLY A 292 -3.22 16.21 -19.38
C GLY A 292 -3.71 16.28 -17.93
N ASP A 293 -4.41 15.26 -17.39
CA ASP A 293 -4.81 15.28 -16.00
C ASP A 293 -3.60 15.16 -15.06
N GLU A 294 -3.34 16.19 -14.27
CA GLU A 294 -2.29 16.22 -13.25
C GLU A 294 -2.81 15.89 -11.84
N THR A 295 -4.12 15.73 -11.70
CA THR A 295 -4.77 15.36 -10.42
C THR A 295 -4.38 13.93 -10.02
N ILE A 296 -4.24 13.05 -11.02
CA ILE A 296 -3.87 11.65 -10.80
C ILE A 296 -2.36 11.56 -10.58
N LEU A 297 -1.94 11.53 -9.30
CA LEU A 297 -0.53 11.37 -8.93
C LEU A 297 -0.02 9.94 -9.06
N GLY A 298 -0.93 8.97 -9.02
CA GLY A 298 -0.55 7.56 -9.06
C GLY A 298 -1.73 6.61 -9.11
N VAL A 299 -1.38 5.34 -9.21
CA VAL A 299 -2.32 4.23 -9.36
C VAL A 299 -1.92 3.03 -8.50
N MET A 300 -2.90 2.18 -8.17
CA MET A 300 -2.68 0.92 -7.47
C MET A 300 -3.32 -0.23 -8.24
N MET A 301 -2.62 -1.37 -8.33
CA MET A 301 -3.10 -2.57 -9.02
C MET A 301 -2.79 -3.85 -8.24
N GLU A 302 -3.77 -4.75 -8.13
CA GLU A 302 -3.56 -6.10 -7.60
C GLU A 302 -3.13 -7.04 -8.73
N SER A 303 -1.88 -7.47 -8.69
CA SER A 303 -1.21 -8.27 -9.73
C SER A 303 -0.40 -9.40 -9.10
N HIS A 304 -0.35 -10.56 -9.77
CA HIS A 304 0.51 -11.68 -9.37
C HIS A 304 1.13 -12.35 -10.61
N LEU A 305 1.97 -13.38 -10.41
CA LEU A 305 2.58 -14.13 -11.52
C LEU A 305 1.51 -14.74 -12.45
N LYS A 306 0.41 -15.22 -11.88
CA LYS A 306 -0.74 -15.76 -12.62
C LYS A 306 -2.02 -15.06 -12.21
N ALA A 307 -2.94 -14.90 -13.16
CA ALA A 307 -4.24 -14.29 -12.94
C ALA A 307 -5.16 -15.14 -12.05
N GLY A 308 -6.08 -14.46 -11.36
CA GLY A 308 -7.15 -15.09 -10.60
C GLY A 308 -6.87 -15.25 -9.11
N ARG A 309 -7.62 -16.15 -8.50
CA ARG A 309 -7.52 -16.54 -7.08
C ARG A 309 -7.78 -18.02 -6.90
N GLN A 310 -7.35 -18.54 -5.77
CA GLN A 310 -7.64 -19.90 -5.32
C GLN A 310 -8.08 -19.90 -3.85
N ASP A 311 -8.81 -20.94 -3.45
CA ASP A 311 -9.20 -21.12 -2.06
C ASP A 311 -8.15 -21.96 -1.32
N LEU A 312 -7.90 -21.58 -0.06
CA LEU A 312 -7.08 -22.38 0.86
C LEU A 312 -7.93 -23.55 1.36
N LEU A 313 -7.72 -24.74 0.80
CA LEU A 313 -8.44 -25.96 1.16
C LEU A 313 -7.50 -26.96 1.84
N PRO A 314 -7.89 -27.54 3.00
CA PRO A 314 -7.09 -28.52 3.69
C PRO A 314 -6.64 -29.66 2.78
N GLY A 315 -5.35 -29.98 2.79
CA GLY A 315 -4.76 -31.11 2.04
C GLY A 315 -4.65 -30.90 0.53
N LYS A 316 -5.04 -29.72 -0.01
CA LYS A 316 -4.80 -29.40 -1.43
C LYS A 316 -3.57 -28.50 -1.57
N PRO A 317 -2.61 -28.85 -2.45
CA PRO A 317 -1.49 -27.98 -2.73
C PRO A 317 -1.96 -26.71 -3.43
N LEU A 318 -1.36 -25.59 -3.08
CA LEU A 318 -1.62 -24.30 -3.72
C LEU A 318 -0.95 -24.25 -5.09
N ILE A 319 -1.64 -23.59 -6.02
CA ILE A 319 -1.08 -23.28 -7.34
C ILE A 319 -0.09 -22.12 -7.16
N TYR A 320 1.15 -22.34 -7.54
CA TYR A 320 2.22 -21.35 -7.46
C TYR A 320 1.89 -20.08 -8.26
N GLY A 321 2.05 -18.92 -7.61
CA GLY A 321 1.85 -17.61 -8.23
C GLY A 321 0.39 -17.20 -8.41
N VAL A 322 -0.57 -17.86 -7.74
CA VAL A 322 -2.00 -17.51 -7.72
C VAL A 322 -2.40 -17.02 -6.34
N SER A 323 -3.11 -15.90 -6.26
CA SER A 323 -3.58 -15.30 -5.00
C SER A 323 -4.49 -16.22 -4.20
N ILE A 324 -4.38 -16.20 -2.86
CA ILE A 324 -5.31 -16.87 -1.92
C ILE A 324 -6.30 -15.89 -1.26
N THR A 325 -6.28 -14.63 -1.66
CA THR A 325 -7.21 -13.59 -1.19
C THR A 325 -8.03 -13.03 -2.33
N ASP A 326 -8.02 -11.74 -2.63
CA ASP A 326 -8.75 -11.23 -3.79
C ASP A 326 -8.03 -11.61 -5.10
N ALA A 327 -8.79 -11.76 -6.18
CA ALA A 327 -8.25 -12.14 -7.49
C ALA A 327 -7.33 -11.05 -8.05
N CYS A 328 -6.17 -11.44 -8.56
CA CYS A 328 -5.17 -10.57 -9.14
C CYS A 328 -5.15 -10.68 -10.68
N ALA A 329 -4.75 -9.61 -11.38
CA ALA A 329 -4.34 -9.70 -12.77
C ALA A 329 -3.05 -10.51 -12.90
N GLY A 330 -2.83 -11.14 -14.05
CA GLY A 330 -1.59 -11.87 -14.35
C GLY A 330 -0.44 -10.94 -14.73
N TRP A 331 0.77 -11.49 -14.76
CA TRP A 331 1.97 -10.70 -15.07
C TRP A 331 1.92 -10.05 -16.46
N GLU A 332 1.53 -10.80 -17.49
CA GLU A 332 1.54 -10.28 -18.87
C GLU A 332 0.57 -9.11 -19.07
N GLU A 333 -0.64 -9.22 -18.49
CA GLU A 333 -1.63 -8.15 -18.49
C GLU A 333 -1.11 -6.92 -17.71
N SER A 334 -0.48 -7.17 -16.56
CA SER A 334 0.07 -6.11 -15.72
C SER A 334 1.24 -5.39 -16.40
N ARG A 335 2.09 -6.12 -17.13
CA ARG A 335 3.17 -5.52 -17.90
C ARG A 335 2.62 -4.61 -19.00
N ALA A 336 1.58 -5.04 -19.71
CA ALA A 336 0.93 -4.21 -20.73
C ALA A 336 0.30 -2.94 -20.12
N VAL A 337 -0.27 -3.04 -18.92
CA VAL A 337 -0.79 -1.86 -18.18
C VAL A 337 0.34 -0.89 -17.83
N LEU A 338 1.48 -1.37 -17.34
CA LEU A 338 2.64 -0.51 -17.04
C LEU A 338 3.14 0.24 -18.30
N ASP A 339 3.22 -0.45 -19.43
CA ASP A 339 3.63 0.15 -20.70
C ASP A 339 2.63 1.22 -21.16
N ALA A 340 1.32 0.96 -21.03
CA ALA A 340 0.27 1.93 -21.37
C ALA A 340 0.29 3.17 -20.47
N LEU A 341 0.53 3.00 -19.17
CA LEU A 341 0.65 4.12 -18.23
C LEU A 341 1.88 4.98 -18.51
N ALA A 342 3.01 4.36 -18.84
CA ALA A 342 4.22 5.10 -19.23
C ALA A 342 4.01 5.91 -20.52
N GLU A 343 3.33 5.32 -21.50
CA GLU A 343 2.97 6.03 -22.74
C GLU A 343 2.02 7.20 -22.46
N ALA A 344 1.05 7.03 -21.56
CA ALA A 344 0.15 8.10 -21.16
C ALA A 344 0.90 9.28 -20.50
N VAL A 345 1.92 9.03 -19.68
CA VAL A 345 2.78 10.09 -19.10
C VAL A 345 3.55 10.81 -20.20
N ARG A 346 4.08 10.11 -21.20
CA ARG A 346 4.78 10.74 -22.35
C ARG A 346 3.84 11.64 -23.14
N GLN A 347 2.61 11.17 -23.41
CA GLN A 347 1.58 11.96 -24.11
C GLN A 347 1.19 13.20 -23.30
N ARG A 348 1.05 13.11 -21.99
CA ARG A 348 0.81 14.27 -21.11
C ARG A 348 1.90 15.32 -21.26
N ARG A 349 3.18 14.90 -21.25
CA ARG A 349 4.33 15.81 -21.41
C ARG A 349 4.36 16.48 -22.80
N LEU A 350 4.07 15.73 -23.84
CA LEU A 350 4.00 16.28 -25.20
C LEU A 350 2.90 17.34 -25.33
N LYS A 351 1.73 17.09 -24.74
CA LYS A 351 0.64 18.05 -24.72
C LYS A 351 1.03 19.33 -23.97
N ALA A 352 1.57 19.19 -22.76
CA ALA A 352 2.02 20.34 -21.97
C ALA A 352 3.10 21.18 -22.69
N ALA A 353 3.97 20.54 -23.49
CA ALA A 353 4.95 21.26 -24.31
C ALA A 353 4.29 22.07 -25.45
N LEU A 354 3.27 21.49 -26.10
CA LEU A 354 2.52 22.19 -27.17
C LEU A 354 1.71 23.38 -26.63
N ASP A 355 1.01 23.19 -25.49
CA ASP A 355 0.21 24.26 -24.88
C ASP A 355 1.09 25.46 -24.46
N ASN A 356 2.36 25.23 -24.09
CA ASN A 356 3.34 26.29 -23.76
C ASN A 356 3.95 27.01 -24.98
N GLU A 357 3.89 26.41 -26.17
CA GLU A 357 4.38 27.07 -27.43
C GLU A 357 3.30 27.99 -28.04
N ASP A 358 2.02 27.82 -27.65
CA ASP A 358 0.89 28.63 -28.15
C ASP A 358 0.57 29.85 -27.23
N GLU A 359 1.23 29.99 -26.06
CA GLU A 359 1.17 31.15 -25.17
C GLU A 359 2.33 32.13 -25.41
#